data_dbb992e1d6a6a359919aa94c2963b996
#
_entry.id   dbb992e1d6a6a359919aa94c2963b996
#
_cell.length_a   1.000
_cell.length_b   1.000
_cell.length_c   1.000
_cell.angle_alpha   90.00
_cell.angle_beta   90.00
_cell.angle_gamma   90.00
#
_symmetry.space_group_name_H-M   'P 1'
#
loop_
_entity.id
_entity.type
_entity.pdbx_description
1 polymer ?
#
loop_
_entity_poly.entity_id
_entity_poly.type
_entity_poly.pdbx_seq_one_letter_code
_entity_poly.pdbx_strand_id
1 'polypeptide(L)'
;KEQGLPVLVDAAGEIPAVEILKRLVDSGADLVAVSGGKAMGGPQATGLLRGTRTLVGSALLQMLDMDDHPTLWTAPAEFFVAGEVVGMPRHGIGRGLKVSKESIMAVMTALEKFLGPEQSKLMNVWHDMLQRISAALHAAGVAAELIAYENQVPRHQEGIISKIPRARFARPKREKS
;
A
#
# COMPACT_ATOMS: atom_id res chain seq x y z
N LYS A 1 10.18 12.84 14.54
CA LYS A 1 11.40 13.48 14.01
C LYS A 1 12.22 14.26 15.07
N GLU A 2 11.69 14.50 16.24
CA GLU A 2 12.43 15.18 17.33
C GLU A 2 13.72 14.45 17.73
N GLN A 3 13.78 13.14 17.51
CA GLN A 3 14.93 12.27 17.85
C GLN A 3 15.90 12.08 16.63
N GLY A 4 15.66 12.68 15.48
CA GLY A 4 16.48 12.50 14.28
C GLY A 4 16.40 11.10 13.64
N LEU A 5 15.49 10.25 14.07
CA LEU A 5 15.31 8.89 13.54
C LEU A 5 14.41 8.90 12.29
N PRO A 6 14.72 8.08 11.28
CA PRO A 6 13.83 7.89 10.14
C PRO A 6 12.52 7.20 10.55
N VAL A 7 11.42 7.65 9.96
CA VAL A 7 10.07 7.12 10.21
C VAL A 7 9.64 6.27 9.01
N LEU A 8 9.47 4.97 9.25
CA LEU A 8 8.87 4.04 8.30
C LEU A 8 7.39 3.84 8.64
N VAL A 9 6.52 4.00 7.65
CA VAL A 9 5.07 3.76 7.77
C VAL A 9 4.68 2.55 6.93
N ASP A 10 4.10 1.53 7.56
CA ASP A 10 3.39 0.47 6.86
C ASP A 10 1.94 0.91 6.60
N ALA A 11 1.66 1.25 5.34
CA ALA A 11 0.36 1.68 4.86
C ALA A 11 -0.30 0.61 3.96
N ALA A 12 0.00 -0.66 4.18
CA ALA A 12 -0.48 -1.75 3.32
C ALA A 12 -2.01 -1.86 3.23
N GLY A 13 -2.74 -1.38 4.23
CA GLY A 13 -4.21 -1.38 4.27
C GLY A 13 -4.88 -0.03 4.01
N GLU A 14 -4.12 1.05 3.88
CA GLU A 14 -4.63 2.41 3.94
C GLU A 14 -5.14 2.97 2.60
N ILE A 15 -4.76 2.36 1.49
CA ILE A 15 -5.31 2.73 0.19
C ILE A 15 -6.70 2.09 -0.01
N PRO A 16 -7.69 2.79 -0.59
CA PRO A 16 -7.60 3.21 -1.99
C PRO A 16 -7.49 4.72 -2.25
N ALA A 17 -7.42 5.59 -1.29
CA ALA A 17 -7.26 7.00 -1.63
C ALA A 17 -5.81 7.29 -2.07
N VAL A 18 -5.59 7.67 -3.33
CA VAL A 18 -4.26 7.99 -3.88
C VAL A 18 -3.59 9.11 -3.09
N GLU A 19 -4.38 10.06 -2.59
CA GLU A 19 -3.93 11.19 -1.80
C GLU A 19 -3.24 10.78 -0.49
N ILE A 20 -3.57 9.58 0.05
CA ILE A 20 -2.94 9.06 1.28
C ILE A 20 -1.44 8.87 1.08
N LEU A 21 -1.01 8.41 -0.08
CA LEU A 21 0.41 8.21 -0.38
C LEU A 21 1.20 9.52 -0.26
N LYS A 22 0.60 10.63 -0.71
CA LYS A 22 1.21 11.96 -0.58
C LYS A 22 1.14 12.45 0.86
N ARG A 23 -0.03 12.36 1.49
CA ARG A 23 -0.25 12.83 2.87
C ARG A 23 0.71 12.21 3.88
N LEU A 24 0.99 10.90 3.77
CA LEU A 24 1.92 10.21 4.66
C LEU A 24 3.34 10.79 4.58
N VAL A 25 3.82 11.03 3.35
CA VAL A 25 5.13 11.66 3.15
C VAL A 25 5.12 13.12 3.65
N ASP A 26 4.08 13.89 3.32
CA ASP A 26 3.93 15.28 3.76
C ASP A 26 3.82 15.39 5.30
N SER A 27 3.26 14.38 5.97
CA SER A 27 3.20 14.29 7.44
C SER A 27 4.54 13.94 8.10
N GLY A 28 5.57 13.71 7.30
CA GLY A 28 6.92 13.47 7.77
C GLY A 28 7.40 12.02 7.75
N ALA A 29 6.69 11.10 7.11
CA ALA A 29 7.22 9.77 6.87
C ALA A 29 8.43 9.83 5.92
N ASP A 30 9.52 9.17 6.30
CA ASP A 30 10.72 9.09 5.47
C ASP A 30 10.64 7.92 4.48
N LEU A 31 9.84 6.90 4.82
CA LEU A 31 9.59 5.74 3.97
C LEU A 31 8.15 5.25 4.20
N VAL A 32 7.44 4.92 3.13
CA VAL A 32 6.06 4.41 3.17
C VAL A 32 6.00 3.15 2.31
N ALA A 33 5.54 2.06 2.92
CA ALA A 33 5.28 0.80 2.22
C ALA A 33 3.78 0.61 2.00
N VAL A 34 3.37 0.28 0.77
CA VAL A 34 1.98 0.00 0.41
C VAL A 34 1.87 -1.34 -0.31
N SER A 35 0.74 -2.04 -0.12
CA SER A 35 0.49 -3.32 -0.76
C SER A 35 0.04 -3.14 -2.22
N GLY A 36 0.67 -3.87 -3.14
CA GLY A 36 0.20 -3.97 -4.52
C GLY A 36 -0.98 -4.92 -4.70
N GLY A 37 -1.10 -5.93 -3.82
CA GLY A 37 -2.10 -6.99 -3.92
C GLY A 37 -3.43 -6.74 -3.20
N LYS A 38 -3.65 -5.54 -2.66
CA LYS A 38 -4.91 -5.18 -2.00
C LYS A 38 -5.74 -4.25 -2.89
N ALA A 39 -6.08 -3.06 -2.44
CA ALA A 39 -6.92 -2.11 -3.18
C ALA A 39 -6.35 -1.70 -4.55
N MET A 40 -5.04 -1.79 -4.74
CA MET A 40 -4.39 -1.53 -6.04
C MET A 40 -4.72 -2.62 -7.08
N GLY A 41 -5.06 -3.85 -6.65
CA GLY A 41 -5.47 -4.93 -7.55
C GLY A 41 -4.33 -5.61 -8.31
N GLY A 42 -3.08 -5.44 -7.89
CA GLY A 42 -1.91 -6.14 -8.45
C GLY A 42 -1.68 -7.51 -7.81
N PRO A 43 -0.58 -8.19 -8.16
CA PRO A 43 -0.24 -9.48 -7.56
C PRO A 43 -0.01 -9.40 -6.05
N GLN A 44 -0.42 -10.43 -5.32
CA GLN A 44 -0.38 -10.48 -3.86
C GLN A 44 1.02 -10.27 -3.26
N ALA A 45 2.06 -10.80 -3.91
CA ALA A 45 3.44 -10.71 -3.44
C ALA A 45 4.14 -9.42 -3.89
N THR A 46 3.39 -8.36 -4.20
CA THR A 46 3.95 -7.09 -4.65
C THR A 46 3.62 -5.94 -3.70
N GLY A 47 4.46 -4.92 -3.73
CA GLY A 47 4.26 -3.69 -3.01
C GLY A 47 5.02 -2.53 -3.66
N LEU A 48 4.74 -1.34 -3.17
CA LEU A 48 5.46 -0.13 -3.56
C LEU A 48 6.12 0.46 -2.31
N LEU A 49 7.34 0.91 -2.48
CA LEU A 49 8.08 1.64 -1.48
C LEU A 49 8.30 3.08 -1.98
N ARG A 50 7.85 4.04 -1.21
CA ARG A 50 7.98 5.47 -1.50
C ARG A 50 8.62 6.18 -0.33
N GLY A 51 9.54 7.10 -0.61
CA GLY A 51 10.18 7.87 0.45
C GLY A 51 11.38 8.66 -0.03
N THR A 52 12.30 8.92 0.88
CA THR A 52 13.53 9.63 0.57
C THR A 52 14.41 8.79 -0.37
N ARG A 53 15.12 9.48 -1.27
CA ARG A 53 16.03 8.86 -2.24
C ARG A 53 17.01 7.88 -1.57
N THR A 54 17.61 8.30 -0.47
CA THR A 54 18.58 7.50 0.28
C THR A 54 17.99 6.21 0.82
N LEU A 55 16.80 6.25 1.43
CA LEU A 55 16.19 5.06 2.03
C LEU A 55 15.65 4.10 0.96
N VAL A 56 15.07 4.62 -0.13
CA VAL A 56 14.62 3.78 -1.26
C VAL A 56 15.83 3.14 -1.95
N GLY A 57 16.91 3.89 -2.15
CA GLY A 57 18.17 3.37 -2.69
C GLY A 57 18.79 2.29 -1.80
N SER A 58 18.82 2.52 -0.48
CA SER A 58 19.27 1.49 0.49
C SER A 58 18.43 0.21 0.40
N ALA A 59 17.11 0.34 0.32
CA ALA A 59 16.22 -0.81 0.16
C ALA A 59 16.48 -1.56 -1.16
N LEU A 60 16.74 -0.84 -2.25
CA LEU A 60 17.12 -1.43 -3.54
C LEU A 60 18.39 -2.28 -3.41
N LEU A 61 19.45 -1.75 -2.78
CA LEU A 61 20.70 -2.51 -2.59
C LEU A 61 20.46 -3.76 -1.75
N GLN A 62 19.61 -3.70 -0.73
CA GLN A 62 19.27 -4.85 0.11
C GLN A 62 18.49 -5.95 -0.64
N MET A 63 17.91 -5.67 -1.79
CA MET A 63 17.24 -6.67 -2.63
C MET A 63 18.17 -7.37 -3.59
N LEU A 64 19.43 -6.94 -3.71
CA LEU A 64 20.38 -7.44 -4.69
C LEU A 64 21.36 -8.44 -4.07
N ASP A 65 21.71 -9.43 -4.87
CA ASP A 65 22.80 -10.37 -4.68
C ASP A 65 23.31 -10.76 -6.06
N MET A 66 24.44 -10.19 -6.46
CA MET A 66 24.93 -10.25 -7.84
C MET A 66 26.27 -10.97 -7.89
N ASP A 67 26.37 -11.98 -8.75
CA ASP A 67 27.57 -12.78 -8.97
C ASP A 67 28.26 -12.49 -10.31
N ASP A 68 27.92 -11.36 -10.93
CA ASP A 68 28.49 -10.93 -12.19
C ASP A 68 29.84 -10.19 -12.01
N HIS A 69 30.49 -9.88 -13.13
CA HIS A 69 31.72 -9.08 -13.11
C HIS A 69 31.38 -7.62 -12.75
N PRO A 70 32.16 -6.97 -11.86
CA PRO A 70 31.85 -5.62 -11.36
C PRO A 70 31.64 -4.55 -12.45
N THR A 71 32.25 -4.71 -13.62
CA THR A 71 32.10 -3.77 -14.74
C THR A 71 30.76 -3.88 -15.47
N LEU A 72 29.98 -4.92 -15.22
CA LEU A 72 28.68 -5.16 -15.85
C LEU A 72 27.52 -4.52 -15.10
N TRP A 73 27.78 -3.96 -13.92
CA TRP A 73 26.77 -3.31 -13.11
C TRP A 73 27.13 -1.86 -12.79
N THR A 74 26.15 -1.00 -12.91
CA THR A 74 26.27 0.41 -12.51
C THR A 74 25.11 0.75 -11.59
N ALA A 75 25.41 1.41 -10.47
CA ALA A 75 24.36 1.85 -9.55
C ALA A 75 23.42 2.84 -10.26
N PRO A 76 22.08 2.68 -10.15
CA PRO A 76 21.12 3.57 -10.81
C PRO A 76 21.30 5.01 -10.35
N ALA A 77 21.52 5.92 -11.32
CA ALA A 77 21.78 7.36 -11.05
C ALA A 77 20.59 8.06 -10.38
N GLU A 78 19.39 7.48 -10.50
CA GLU A 78 18.18 7.95 -9.82
C GLU A 78 18.30 7.89 -8.30
N PHE A 79 19.09 6.94 -7.78
CA PHE A 79 19.22 6.71 -6.34
C PHE A 79 20.62 7.06 -5.80
N PHE A 80 21.67 6.96 -6.62
CA PHE A 80 23.05 7.07 -6.16
C PHE A 80 23.83 8.12 -6.94
N VAL A 81 24.71 8.79 -6.25
CA VAL A 81 25.73 9.63 -6.88
C VAL A 81 26.87 8.76 -7.39
N ALA A 82 27.53 9.17 -8.47
CA ALA A 82 28.66 8.41 -9.01
C ALA A 82 29.74 8.22 -7.94
N GLY A 83 30.14 6.95 -7.74
CA GLY A 83 31.13 6.56 -6.72
C GLY A 83 30.58 6.37 -5.30
N GLU A 84 29.30 6.62 -5.05
CA GLU A 84 28.67 6.41 -3.74
C GLU A 84 28.56 4.90 -3.41
N VAL A 85 28.31 4.07 -4.41
CA VAL A 85 28.30 2.62 -4.26
C VAL A 85 29.58 2.05 -4.86
N VAL A 86 30.38 1.41 -4.01
CA VAL A 86 31.64 0.79 -4.43
C VAL A 86 31.45 -0.73 -4.55
N GLY A 87 31.73 -1.26 -5.75
CA GLY A 87 31.59 -2.69 -6.04
C GLY A 87 30.16 -3.13 -6.35
N MET A 88 29.95 -4.43 -6.35
CA MET A 88 28.62 -5.02 -6.60
C MET A 88 27.88 -5.31 -5.31
N PRO A 89 26.55 -5.08 -5.29
CA PRO A 89 25.72 -5.47 -4.16
C PRO A 89 25.71 -7.01 -4.01
N ARG A 90 26.11 -7.49 -2.84
CA ARG A 90 26.11 -8.91 -2.49
C ARG A 90 25.42 -9.14 -1.16
N HIS A 91 24.83 -10.33 -1.01
CA HIS A 91 24.23 -10.81 0.24
C HIS A 91 23.16 -9.86 0.80
N GLY A 92 22.38 -9.21 -0.07
CA GLY A 92 21.28 -8.35 0.36
C GLY A 92 20.27 -9.13 1.20
N ILE A 93 19.90 -8.60 2.37
CA ILE A 93 18.96 -9.23 3.30
C ILE A 93 17.58 -9.49 2.68
N GLY A 94 17.16 -8.63 1.75
CA GLY A 94 15.89 -8.74 1.02
C GLY A 94 15.93 -9.68 -0.19
N ARG A 95 17.09 -10.28 -0.51
CA ARG A 95 17.24 -11.10 -1.72
C ARG A 95 16.27 -12.27 -1.79
N GLY A 96 15.96 -12.88 -0.66
CA GLY A 96 14.98 -13.96 -0.56
C GLY A 96 13.53 -13.53 -0.77
N LEU A 97 13.26 -12.23 -0.73
CA LEU A 97 11.95 -11.62 -0.90
C LEU A 97 11.76 -10.99 -2.30
N LYS A 98 12.68 -11.25 -3.22
CA LYS A 98 12.65 -10.65 -4.55
C LYS A 98 11.40 -11.07 -5.33
N VAL A 99 10.85 -10.10 -6.05
CA VAL A 99 9.64 -10.25 -6.87
C VAL A 99 10.03 -10.61 -8.31
N SER A 100 9.23 -11.44 -8.98
CA SER A 100 9.45 -11.79 -10.38
C SER A 100 9.22 -10.61 -11.32
N LYS A 101 9.83 -10.66 -12.51
CA LYS A 101 9.64 -9.63 -13.56
C LYS A 101 8.17 -9.49 -13.95
N GLU A 102 7.47 -10.61 -14.06
CA GLU A 102 6.04 -10.67 -14.40
C GLU A 102 5.20 -9.95 -13.33
N SER A 103 5.52 -10.18 -12.07
CA SER A 103 4.84 -9.50 -10.95
C SER A 103 5.14 -8.00 -10.93
N ILE A 104 6.36 -7.60 -11.27
CA ILE A 104 6.72 -6.18 -11.40
C ILE A 104 5.90 -5.52 -12.52
N MET A 105 5.84 -6.12 -13.70
CA MET A 105 5.04 -5.59 -14.81
C MET A 105 3.55 -5.52 -14.45
N ALA A 106 3.04 -6.55 -13.80
CA ALA A 106 1.64 -6.59 -13.37
C ALA A 106 1.32 -5.52 -12.32
N VAL A 107 2.18 -5.27 -11.33
CA VAL A 107 1.93 -4.21 -10.33
C VAL A 107 2.07 -2.81 -10.94
N MET A 108 2.95 -2.62 -11.92
CA MET A 108 3.05 -1.35 -12.65
C MET A 108 1.76 -1.04 -13.41
N THR A 109 1.21 -2.03 -14.12
CA THR A 109 -0.09 -1.89 -14.80
C THR A 109 -1.23 -1.62 -13.83
N ALA A 110 -1.23 -2.31 -12.67
CA ALA A 110 -2.21 -2.07 -11.61
C ALA A 110 -2.09 -0.65 -11.05
N LEU A 111 -0.87 -0.16 -10.84
CA LEU A 111 -0.60 1.20 -10.39
C LEU A 111 -1.11 2.26 -11.39
N GLU A 112 -0.85 2.08 -12.69
CA GLU A 112 -1.36 2.98 -13.73
C GLU A 112 -2.88 3.09 -13.70
N LYS A 113 -3.58 1.96 -13.60
CA LYS A 113 -5.04 1.93 -13.46
C LYS A 113 -5.51 2.57 -12.16
N PHE A 114 -4.80 2.32 -11.07
CA PHE A 114 -5.10 2.87 -9.76
C PHE A 114 -4.94 4.39 -9.70
N LEU A 115 -3.96 4.95 -10.41
CA LEU A 115 -3.75 6.39 -10.53
C LEU A 115 -4.67 7.04 -11.59
N GLY A 116 -5.30 6.23 -12.41
CA GLY A 116 -6.16 6.67 -13.51
C GLY A 116 -7.60 6.99 -13.10
N PRO A 117 -8.41 7.49 -14.06
CA PRO A 117 -9.80 7.86 -13.82
C PRO A 117 -10.72 6.67 -13.51
N GLU A 118 -10.25 5.44 -13.76
CA GLU A 118 -11.02 4.22 -13.50
C GLU A 118 -11.27 3.97 -12.01
N GLN A 119 -10.41 4.51 -11.14
CA GLN A 119 -10.58 4.33 -9.71
C GLN A 119 -11.88 4.93 -9.17
N SER A 120 -12.25 6.13 -9.62
CA SER A 120 -13.52 6.74 -9.22
C SER A 120 -14.72 5.89 -9.64
N LYS A 121 -14.65 5.27 -10.82
CA LYS A 121 -15.68 4.33 -11.28
C LYS A 121 -15.77 3.09 -10.39
N LEU A 122 -14.62 2.53 -10.02
CA LEU A 122 -14.54 1.37 -9.13
C LEU A 122 -15.13 1.66 -7.75
N MET A 123 -14.87 2.84 -7.19
CA MET A 123 -15.46 3.28 -5.92
C MET A 123 -16.99 3.35 -5.99
N ASN A 124 -17.54 3.85 -7.09
CA ASN A 124 -18.99 3.88 -7.30
C ASN A 124 -19.57 2.45 -7.39
N VAL A 125 -18.91 1.56 -8.13
CA VAL A 125 -19.33 0.15 -8.22
C VAL A 125 -19.36 -0.50 -6.83
N TRP A 126 -18.33 -0.29 -6.01
CA TRP A 126 -18.31 -0.83 -4.63
C TRP A 126 -19.43 -0.24 -3.77
N HIS A 127 -19.71 1.04 -3.91
CA HIS A 127 -20.82 1.67 -3.19
C HIS A 127 -22.17 1.06 -3.57
N ASP A 128 -22.45 0.91 -4.87
CA ASP A 128 -23.68 0.29 -5.37
C ASP A 128 -23.81 -1.18 -4.92
N MET A 129 -22.70 -1.93 -4.93
CA MET A 129 -22.70 -3.30 -4.41
C MET A 129 -23.07 -3.35 -2.92
N LEU A 130 -22.49 -2.47 -2.12
CA LEU A 130 -22.80 -2.39 -0.68
C LEU A 130 -24.25 -1.99 -0.41
N GLN A 131 -24.81 -1.07 -1.20
CA GLN A 131 -26.22 -0.70 -1.10
C GLN A 131 -27.12 -1.91 -1.41
N ARG A 132 -26.83 -2.66 -2.46
CA ARG A 132 -27.58 -3.89 -2.82
C ARG A 132 -27.50 -4.94 -1.72
N ILE A 133 -26.31 -5.17 -1.14
CA ILE A 133 -26.12 -6.10 -0.02
C ILE A 133 -26.94 -5.64 1.19
N SER A 134 -26.86 -4.35 1.55
CA SER A 134 -27.61 -3.78 2.67
C SER A 134 -29.12 -3.94 2.49
N ALA A 135 -29.63 -3.66 1.30
CA ALA A 135 -31.06 -3.82 0.99
C ALA A 135 -31.50 -5.29 1.10
N ALA A 136 -30.71 -6.23 0.59
CA ALA A 136 -31.02 -7.67 0.68
C ALA A 136 -31.02 -8.16 2.14
N LEU A 137 -30.10 -7.68 2.97
CA LEU A 137 -30.06 -8.01 4.39
C LEU A 137 -31.26 -7.45 5.16
N HIS A 138 -31.63 -6.21 4.90
CA HIS A 138 -32.84 -5.62 5.50
C HIS A 138 -34.10 -6.39 5.10
N ALA A 139 -34.22 -6.79 3.83
CA ALA A 139 -35.32 -7.62 3.38
C ALA A 139 -35.37 -9.00 4.07
N ALA A 140 -34.22 -9.52 4.49
CA ALA A 140 -34.10 -10.73 5.28
C ALA A 140 -34.25 -10.52 6.80
N GLY A 141 -34.60 -9.33 7.26
CA GLY A 141 -34.73 -9.00 8.67
C GLY A 141 -33.40 -8.82 9.42
N VAL A 142 -32.29 -8.70 8.71
CA VAL A 142 -30.96 -8.47 9.30
C VAL A 142 -30.67 -6.98 9.29
N ALA A 143 -30.41 -6.39 10.47
CA ALA A 143 -29.99 -4.99 10.57
C ALA A 143 -28.59 -4.83 10.00
N ALA A 144 -28.45 -3.97 8.99
CA ALA A 144 -27.17 -3.62 8.36
C ALA A 144 -27.08 -2.11 8.18
N GLU A 145 -25.95 -1.54 8.49
CA GLU A 145 -25.67 -0.11 8.35
C GLU A 145 -24.47 0.09 7.43
N LEU A 146 -24.60 1.02 6.47
CA LEU A 146 -23.46 1.46 5.66
C LEU A 146 -22.69 2.53 6.46
N ILE A 147 -21.46 2.21 6.80
CA ILE A 147 -20.63 3.10 7.61
C ILE A 147 -19.56 3.71 6.70
N ALA A 148 -19.53 5.04 6.61
CA ALA A 148 -18.37 5.73 6.07
C ALA A 148 -17.17 5.47 7.00
N TYR A 149 -16.02 5.12 6.42
CA TYR A 149 -14.82 4.81 7.19
C TYR A 149 -14.40 5.95 8.14
N GLU A 150 -14.65 7.19 7.74
CA GLU A 150 -14.39 8.41 8.51
C GLU A 150 -14.98 8.37 9.93
N ASN A 151 -16.05 7.61 10.13
CA ASN A 151 -16.73 7.48 11.42
C ASN A 151 -16.18 6.35 12.31
N GLN A 152 -15.17 5.60 11.85
CA GLN A 152 -14.64 4.43 12.57
C GLN A 152 -13.32 4.67 13.29
N VAL A 153 -12.64 5.77 13.01
CA VAL A 153 -11.34 6.08 13.61
C VAL A 153 -11.55 6.70 14.99
N PRO A 154 -11.00 6.13 16.06
CA PRO A 154 -10.98 6.80 17.37
C PRO A 154 -10.35 8.18 17.24
N ARG A 155 -10.90 9.19 17.92
CA ARG A 155 -10.48 10.60 17.81
C ARG A 155 -8.99 10.88 18.09
N HIS A 156 -8.25 9.93 18.65
CA HIS A 156 -6.80 10.04 18.88
C HIS A 156 -5.96 9.51 17.70
N GLN A 157 -6.58 9.06 16.60
CA GLN A 157 -5.89 8.64 15.37
C GLN A 157 -6.28 9.55 14.19
N GLU A 158 -6.42 10.83 14.44
CA GLU A 158 -6.85 11.84 13.45
C GLU A 158 -5.86 12.08 12.30
N GLY A 159 -5.16 11.09 11.85
CA GLY A 159 -4.14 11.28 10.81
C GLY A 159 -4.47 10.69 9.45
N ILE A 160 -5.10 9.51 9.37
CA ILE A 160 -5.16 8.76 8.12
C ILE A 160 -6.49 8.02 8.01
N ILE A 161 -7.35 8.51 7.14
CA ILE A 161 -8.69 7.98 6.93
C ILE A 161 -8.78 7.40 5.51
N SER A 162 -9.02 6.09 5.40
CA SER A 162 -9.36 5.45 4.13
C SER A 162 -10.85 5.69 3.82
N LYS A 163 -11.18 5.96 2.55
CA LYS A 163 -12.55 6.27 2.11
C LYS A 163 -13.35 5.03 1.68
N ILE A 164 -12.94 3.81 2.08
CA ILE A 164 -13.67 2.60 1.68
C ILE A 164 -14.97 2.48 2.46
N PRO A 165 -16.14 2.45 1.81
CA PRO A 165 -17.39 2.13 2.47
C PRO A 165 -17.35 0.72 3.06
N ARG A 166 -17.87 0.52 4.25
CA ARG A 166 -17.99 -0.79 4.91
C ARG A 166 -19.42 -1.01 5.37
N ALA A 167 -19.81 -2.27 5.49
CA ALA A 167 -21.07 -2.64 6.11
C ALA A 167 -20.83 -3.20 7.52
N ARG A 168 -21.59 -2.75 8.50
CA ARG A 168 -21.63 -3.33 9.84
C ARG A 168 -22.88 -4.21 9.96
N PHE A 169 -22.69 -5.43 10.43
CA PHE A 169 -23.77 -6.36 10.67
C PHE A 169 -24.02 -6.46 12.18
N ALA A 170 -25.29 -6.38 12.60
CA ALA A 170 -25.66 -6.69 13.97
C ALA A 170 -25.46 -8.19 14.22
N ARG A 171 -24.74 -8.54 15.28
CA ARG A 171 -24.69 -9.96 15.71
C ARG A 171 -26.09 -10.38 16.12
N PRO A 172 -26.59 -11.54 15.66
CA PRO A 172 -27.85 -12.08 16.18
C PRO A 172 -27.70 -12.25 17.70
N LYS A 173 -28.71 -11.81 18.45
CA LYS A 173 -28.76 -12.10 19.88
C LYS A 173 -28.77 -13.61 20.05
N ARG A 174 -27.77 -14.17 20.75
CA ARG A 174 -27.85 -15.56 21.18
C ARG A 174 -29.03 -15.65 22.14
N GLU A 175 -30.07 -16.33 21.75
CA GLU A 175 -31.09 -16.76 22.70
C GLU A 175 -30.38 -17.62 23.75
N LYS A 176 -30.49 -17.21 25.00
CA LYS A 176 -30.05 -18.03 26.12
C LYS A 176 -31.04 -19.15 26.25
N SER A 177 -30.64 -20.36 25.86
CA SER A 177 -31.31 -21.60 26.22
C SER A 177 -31.14 -21.89 27.68
#